data_423ac77cfa6fdcc13ab04a506fc6b61c
#
_entry.id   423ac77cfa6fdcc13ab04a506fc6b61c
#
_cell.length_a   1.000
_cell.length_b   1.000
_cell.length_c   1.000
_cell.angle_alpha   90.00
_cell.angle_beta   90.00
_cell.angle_gamma   90.00
#
_symmetry.space_group_name_H-M   'P 1'
#
loop_
_entity.id
_entity.type
_entity.pdbx_description
1 polymer ?
#
loop_
_entity_poly.entity_id
_entity_poly.type
_entity_poly.pdbx_seq_one_letter_code
_entity_poly.pdbx_strand_id
1 'polypeptide(L)'
;VMVQIDAKGKACPQPVILAKKELDGGCKDLTVLVDNRAAVENLTRLGGSMGVTVSSGDAEGGFFVRFTGEAVPGSAPLISCAPSGNGYAVFIGKEYVGAGDEILGGNLMKMAIYTLSQSDDVPAYVLFMNGGVKLPAGEEPQVIENLHTLIEKGTKVLVCGTCLNYFQMSDRLKVGVMSNMYDILSAMQRADKVISL
;
A
#
# COMPACT_ATOMS: atom_id res chain seq x y z
N VAL A 1 9.33 20.68 -20.31
CA VAL A 1 10.08 19.64 -21.04
C VAL A 1 9.52 18.30 -20.64
N MET A 2 9.12 17.48 -21.64
CA MET A 2 8.66 16.10 -21.39
C MET A 2 9.87 15.24 -21.01
N VAL A 3 9.79 14.53 -19.91
CA VAL A 3 10.80 13.58 -19.44
C VAL A 3 10.27 12.16 -19.66
N GLN A 4 11.13 11.27 -20.16
CA GLN A 4 10.79 9.86 -20.32
C GLN A 4 11.78 8.99 -19.56
N ILE A 5 11.24 8.03 -18.79
CA ILE A 5 12.02 7.03 -18.04
C ILE A 5 11.70 5.65 -18.61
N ASP A 6 12.73 4.90 -18.96
CA ASP A 6 12.59 3.46 -19.22
C ASP A 6 12.83 2.69 -17.92
N ALA A 7 11.76 2.11 -17.40
CA ALA A 7 11.75 1.29 -16.19
C ALA A 7 11.36 -0.18 -16.46
N LYS A 8 11.45 -0.62 -17.73
CA LYS A 8 11.26 -2.02 -18.10
C LYS A 8 12.31 -2.90 -17.42
N GLY A 9 11.93 -4.09 -16.97
CA GLY A 9 12.80 -5.00 -16.23
C GLY A 9 13.13 -4.58 -14.80
N LYS A 10 12.61 -3.45 -14.33
CA LYS A 10 12.83 -2.99 -12.95
C LYS A 10 11.74 -3.53 -12.02
N ALA A 11 12.17 -4.18 -10.94
CA ALA A 11 11.24 -4.67 -9.91
C ALA A 11 10.66 -3.53 -9.06
N CYS A 12 9.45 -3.73 -8.51
CA CYS A 12 8.89 -2.86 -7.48
C CYS A 12 9.88 -2.77 -6.30
N PRO A 13 10.14 -1.56 -5.75
CA PRO A 13 9.46 -0.28 -6.02
C PRO A 13 10.21 0.65 -6.99
N GLN A 14 11.21 0.18 -7.73
CA GLN A 14 12.09 1.04 -8.55
C GLN A 14 11.36 1.98 -9.52
N PRO A 15 10.34 1.53 -10.32
CA PRO A 15 9.62 2.44 -11.21
C PRO A 15 8.94 3.59 -10.46
N VAL A 16 8.38 3.30 -9.27
CA VAL A 16 7.69 4.28 -8.41
C VAL A 16 8.67 5.32 -7.86
N ILE A 17 9.84 4.86 -7.38
CA ILE A 17 10.90 5.75 -6.83
C ILE A 17 11.44 6.69 -7.92
N LEU A 18 11.71 6.17 -9.12
CA LEU A 18 12.19 6.96 -10.25
C LEU A 18 11.17 8.02 -10.65
N ALA A 19 9.91 7.64 -10.82
CA ALA A 19 8.84 8.57 -11.15
C ALA A 19 8.67 9.65 -10.09
N LYS A 20 8.65 9.25 -8.81
CA LYS A 20 8.52 10.19 -7.70
C LYS A 20 9.65 11.21 -7.66
N LYS A 21 10.90 10.79 -7.85
CA LYS A 21 12.05 11.68 -7.86
C LYS A 21 11.94 12.79 -8.93
N GLU A 22 11.48 12.44 -10.13
CA GLU A 22 11.29 13.42 -11.20
C GLU A 22 10.11 14.36 -10.92
N LEU A 23 9.00 13.82 -10.40
CA LEU A 23 7.83 14.63 -10.03
C LEU A 23 8.15 15.59 -8.86
N ASP A 24 8.87 15.14 -7.83
CA ASP A 24 9.35 15.99 -6.72
C ASP A 24 10.34 17.06 -7.22
N GLY A 25 11.10 16.76 -8.30
CA GLY A 25 11.97 17.71 -8.99
C GLY A 25 11.23 18.75 -9.82
N GLY A 26 9.89 18.74 -9.83
CA GLY A 26 9.05 19.72 -10.55
C GLY A 26 8.78 19.38 -12.01
N CYS A 27 8.98 18.13 -12.42
CA CYS A 27 8.62 17.66 -13.76
C CYS A 27 7.08 17.68 -13.92
N LYS A 28 6.56 18.41 -14.92
CA LYS A 28 5.13 18.56 -15.18
C LYS A 28 4.58 17.62 -16.26
N ASP A 29 5.47 16.93 -16.97
CA ASP A 29 5.12 15.98 -18.05
C ASP A 29 6.15 14.85 -18.05
N LEU A 30 5.81 13.75 -17.39
CA LEU A 30 6.66 12.58 -17.20
C LEU A 30 6.00 11.36 -17.83
N THR A 31 6.73 10.60 -18.63
CA THR A 31 6.30 9.30 -19.14
C THR A 31 7.23 8.20 -18.60
N VAL A 32 6.67 7.17 -18.03
CA VAL A 32 7.40 5.99 -17.54
C VAL A 32 6.98 4.77 -18.33
N LEU A 33 7.97 4.08 -18.91
CA LEU A 33 7.76 2.81 -19.61
C LEU A 33 8.00 1.65 -18.66
N VAL A 34 7.08 0.69 -18.63
CA VAL A 34 7.14 -0.52 -17.77
C VAL A 34 6.70 -1.75 -18.55
N ASP A 35 7.05 -2.93 -18.08
CA ASP A 35 6.78 -4.21 -18.75
C ASP A 35 5.68 -5.05 -18.10
N ASN A 36 5.08 -4.57 -17.00
CA ASN A 36 4.06 -5.33 -16.28
C ASN A 36 2.95 -4.44 -15.72
N ARG A 37 1.74 -4.99 -15.59
CA ARG A 37 0.55 -4.28 -15.12
C ARG A 37 0.64 -3.84 -13.66
N ALA A 38 1.31 -4.59 -12.79
CA ALA A 38 1.49 -4.20 -11.40
C ALA A 38 2.27 -2.87 -11.28
N ALA A 39 3.27 -2.65 -12.14
CA ALA A 39 3.97 -1.39 -12.20
C ALA A 39 3.08 -0.24 -12.70
N VAL A 40 2.19 -0.48 -13.70
CA VAL A 40 1.20 0.51 -14.16
C VAL A 40 0.28 0.92 -13.00
N GLU A 41 -0.27 -0.03 -12.27
CA GLU A 41 -1.16 0.25 -11.12
C GLU A 41 -0.46 1.04 -10.02
N ASN A 42 0.77 0.66 -9.67
CA ASN A 42 1.55 1.36 -8.64
C ASN A 42 1.89 2.79 -9.05
N LEU A 43 2.24 3.01 -10.32
CA LEU A 43 2.48 4.35 -10.85
C LEU A 43 1.19 5.18 -10.92
N THR A 44 0.07 4.59 -11.29
CA THR A 44 -1.23 5.27 -11.29
C THR A 44 -1.61 5.74 -9.89
N ARG A 45 -1.39 4.90 -8.86
CA ARG A 45 -1.60 5.28 -7.46
C ARG A 45 -0.67 6.40 -7.02
N LEU A 46 0.61 6.34 -7.41
CA LEU A 46 1.55 7.43 -7.14
C LEU A 46 1.01 8.77 -7.66
N GLY A 47 0.55 8.81 -8.91
CA GLY A 47 0.00 10.03 -9.49
C GLY A 47 -1.24 10.54 -8.73
N GLY A 48 -2.15 9.64 -8.36
CA GLY A 48 -3.29 9.99 -7.51
C GLY A 48 -2.87 10.57 -6.15
N SER A 49 -1.84 10.01 -5.51
CA SER A 49 -1.33 10.52 -4.24
C SER A 49 -0.61 11.87 -4.35
N MET A 50 -0.09 12.19 -5.52
CA MET A 50 0.59 13.47 -5.80
C MET A 50 -0.30 14.52 -6.45
N GLY A 51 -1.59 14.21 -6.67
CA GLY A 51 -2.56 15.14 -7.27
C GLY A 51 -2.30 15.46 -8.73
N VAL A 52 -1.54 14.62 -9.44
CA VAL A 52 -1.28 14.79 -10.88
C VAL A 52 -2.22 13.93 -11.72
N THR A 53 -2.53 14.38 -12.93
CA THR A 53 -3.33 13.60 -13.88
C THR A 53 -2.49 12.46 -14.44
N VAL A 54 -3.04 11.24 -14.43
CA VAL A 54 -2.37 10.03 -14.93
C VAL A 54 -3.14 9.46 -16.11
N SER A 55 -2.42 9.10 -17.16
CA SER A 55 -2.91 8.28 -18.26
C SER A 55 -1.97 7.11 -18.53
N SER A 56 -2.51 5.96 -18.90
CA SER A 56 -1.72 4.77 -19.20
C SER A 56 -2.27 4.07 -20.43
N GLY A 57 -1.43 3.30 -21.10
CA GLY A 57 -1.79 2.52 -22.28
C GLY A 57 -0.69 1.58 -22.70
N ASP A 58 -0.93 0.87 -23.80
CA ASP A 58 0.04 -0.05 -24.38
C ASP A 58 1.18 0.72 -25.07
N ALA A 59 2.40 0.20 -24.94
CA ALA A 59 3.59 0.68 -25.61
C ALA A 59 4.40 -0.50 -26.15
N GLU A 60 5.34 -0.24 -27.05
CA GLU A 60 6.19 -1.28 -27.61
C GLU A 60 7.00 -1.99 -26.51
N GLY A 61 6.72 -3.28 -26.35
CA GLY A 61 7.34 -4.13 -25.33
C GLY A 61 6.84 -3.87 -23.90
N GLY A 62 5.58 -3.39 -23.71
CA GLY A 62 4.99 -3.20 -22.39
C GLY A 62 3.91 -2.12 -22.35
N PHE A 63 4.00 -1.23 -21.39
CA PHE A 63 3.02 -0.19 -21.11
C PHE A 63 3.71 1.15 -20.87
N PHE A 64 2.98 2.25 -21.10
CA PHE A 64 3.38 3.57 -20.64
C PHE A 64 2.45 4.06 -19.54
N VAL A 65 3.00 4.85 -18.63
CA VAL A 65 2.24 5.66 -17.65
C VAL A 65 2.74 7.10 -17.77
N ARG A 66 1.83 8.02 -18.09
CA ARG A 66 2.15 9.44 -18.25
C ARG A 66 1.51 10.25 -17.16
N PHE A 67 2.30 11.09 -16.54
CA PHE A 67 1.91 12.03 -15.51
C PHE A 67 1.92 13.44 -16.11
N THR A 68 0.82 14.18 -15.91
CA THR A 68 0.68 15.55 -16.39
C THR A 68 0.12 16.45 -15.29
N GLY A 69 0.69 17.65 -15.15
CA GLY A 69 0.31 18.62 -14.13
C GLY A 69 1.45 18.92 -13.15
N GLU A 70 1.19 19.82 -12.21
CA GLU A 70 2.12 20.12 -11.12
C GLU A 70 1.86 19.16 -9.97
N ALA A 71 2.89 18.41 -9.56
CA ALA A 71 2.84 17.66 -8.33
C ALA A 71 2.73 18.65 -7.16
N VAL A 72 1.72 18.48 -6.32
CA VAL A 72 1.62 19.25 -5.07
C VAL A 72 2.43 18.49 -4.03
N PRO A 73 3.59 18.99 -3.61
CA PRO A 73 4.39 18.32 -2.58
C PRO A 73 3.55 18.19 -1.31
N GLY A 74 3.32 16.95 -0.88
CA GLY A 74 2.54 16.68 0.33
C GLY A 74 1.04 16.42 0.13
N SER A 75 0.51 16.40 -1.10
CA SER A 75 -0.84 15.89 -1.36
C SER A 75 -0.85 14.36 -1.40
N ALA A 76 -0.65 13.74 -0.25
CA ALA A 76 -1.25 12.43 -0.04
C ALA A 76 -2.78 12.61 -0.09
N PRO A 77 -3.56 11.65 -0.61
CA PRO A 77 -5.00 11.76 -0.54
C PRO A 77 -5.37 12.01 0.92
N LEU A 78 -5.89 13.22 1.18
CA LEU A 78 -6.44 13.59 2.46
C LEU A 78 -7.71 12.77 2.69
N ILE A 79 -7.56 11.57 3.23
CA ILE A 79 -8.57 11.10 4.16
C ILE A 79 -8.20 11.81 5.46
N SER A 80 -8.79 13.00 5.62
CA SER A 80 -8.70 13.82 6.79
C SER A 80 -9.37 13.08 7.95
N CYS A 81 -8.54 12.57 8.80
CA CYS A 81 -8.68 12.36 10.24
C CYS A 81 -7.33 11.81 10.71
N ALA A 82 -6.34 12.72 10.85
CA ALA A 82 -5.13 12.35 11.55
C ALA A 82 -5.45 12.40 13.05
N PRO A 83 -5.22 11.30 13.81
CA PRO A 83 -5.01 11.47 15.24
C PRO A 83 -3.84 12.45 15.43
N SER A 84 -3.96 13.34 16.40
CA SER A 84 -2.93 14.33 16.77
C SER A 84 -1.72 13.58 17.33
N GLY A 85 -0.75 13.30 16.46
CA GLY A 85 0.42 12.46 16.69
C GLY A 85 0.61 11.53 15.50
N ASN A 86 1.85 11.09 15.24
CA ASN A 86 2.09 10.14 14.16
C ASN A 86 1.53 8.73 14.46
N GLY A 87 1.14 8.49 15.73
CA GLY A 87 0.56 7.23 16.19
C GLY A 87 1.51 6.03 15.99
N TYR A 88 0.98 4.81 16.13
CA TYR A 88 1.76 3.61 15.86
C TYR A 88 1.24 2.87 14.63
N ALA A 89 2.10 2.06 14.01
CA ALA A 89 1.76 1.16 12.92
C ALA A 89 1.83 -0.30 13.36
N VAL A 90 0.98 -1.15 12.83
CA VAL A 90 1.06 -2.61 12.98
C VAL A 90 1.42 -3.21 11.63
N PHE A 91 2.55 -3.90 11.60
CA PHE A 91 3.02 -4.64 10.42
C PHE A 91 2.69 -6.12 10.56
N ILE A 92 2.05 -6.68 9.54
CA ILE A 92 1.62 -8.07 9.48
C ILE A 92 2.20 -8.71 8.21
N GLY A 93 3.25 -9.52 8.41
CA GLY A 93 3.97 -10.18 7.32
C GLY A 93 3.53 -11.63 7.06
N LYS A 94 2.71 -12.20 7.94
CA LYS A 94 2.27 -13.60 7.91
C LYS A 94 0.79 -13.72 8.24
N GLU A 95 0.19 -14.86 7.98
CA GLU A 95 -1.19 -15.19 8.38
C GLU A 95 -1.29 -15.56 9.87
N TYR A 96 -0.17 -15.77 10.54
CA TYR A 96 -0.09 -16.25 11.91
C TYR A 96 1.02 -15.54 12.71
N VAL A 97 0.85 -15.45 14.01
CA VAL A 97 1.84 -14.86 14.93
C VAL A 97 2.88 -15.92 15.31
N GLY A 98 4.14 -15.51 15.28
CA GLY A 98 5.25 -16.36 15.71
C GLY A 98 5.75 -17.33 14.64
N ALA A 99 6.56 -18.32 15.07
CA ALA A 99 7.19 -19.32 14.21
C ALA A 99 7.02 -20.77 14.75
N GLY A 100 6.11 -20.94 15.70
CA GLY A 100 5.80 -22.25 16.29
C GLY A 100 4.67 -22.97 15.54
N ASP A 101 3.61 -23.26 16.23
CA ASP A 101 2.43 -23.90 15.64
C ASP A 101 1.58 -22.92 14.85
N GLU A 102 1.30 -23.24 13.57
CA GLU A 102 0.56 -22.33 12.67
C GLU A 102 -0.93 -22.20 13.04
N ILE A 103 -1.55 -23.24 13.60
CA ILE A 103 -2.95 -23.22 14.02
C ILE A 103 -3.10 -22.29 15.23
N LEU A 104 -2.24 -22.46 16.22
CA LEU A 104 -2.17 -21.55 17.38
C LEU A 104 -1.85 -20.13 16.92
N GLY A 105 -0.85 -19.96 16.08
CA GLY A 105 -0.43 -18.65 15.55
C GLY A 105 -1.54 -17.94 14.76
N GLY A 106 -2.34 -18.67 13.99
CA GLY A 106 -3.51 -18.14 13.27
C GLY A 106 -4.61 -17.65 14.23
N ASN A 107 -4.87 -18.42 15.30
CA ASN A 107 -5.81 -17.99 16.35
C ASN A 107 -5.31 -16.75 17.08
N LEU A 108 -4.00 -16.68 17.39
CA LEU A 108 -3.39 -15.50 18.02
C LEU A 108 -3.47 -14.26 17.10
N MET A 109 -3.32 -14.43 15.80
CA MET A 109 -3.49 -13.34 14.83
C MET A 109 -4.92 -12.79 14.84
N LYS A 110 -5.94 -13.66 14.82
CA LYS A 110 -7.35 -13.24 14.92
C LYS A 110 -7.61 -12.49 16.22
N MET A 111 -7.09 -13.00 17.35
CA MET A 111 -7.21 -12.35 18.66
C MET A 111 -6.50 -10.98 18.67
N ALA A 112 -5.33 -10.87 18.06
CA ALA A 112 -4.60 -9.61 18.00
C ALA A 112 -5.38 -8.56 17.20
N ILE A 113 -5.89 -8.89 16.00
CA ILE A 113 -6.69 -7.98 15.18
C ILE A 113 -7.98 -7.58 15.90
N TYR A 114 -8.65 -8.55 16.56
CA TYR A 114 -9.81 -8.26 17.40
C TYR A 114 -9.47 -7.29 18.54
N THR A 115 -8.40 -7.56 19.28
CA THR A 115 -7.97 -6.69 20.39
C THR A 115 -7.69 -5.27 19.94
N LEU A 116 -6.98 -5.11 18.80
CA LEU A 116 -6.74 -3.82 18.20
C LEU A 116 -8.04 -3.08 17.85
N SER A 117 -9.03 -3.79 17.29
CA SER A 117 -10.32 -3.21 16.90
C SER A 117 -11.16 -2.75 18.10
N GLN A 118 -10.97 -3.38 19.27
CA GLN A 118 -11.69 -3.03 20.50
C GLN A 118 -10.96 -1.96 21.33
N SER A 119 -9.73 -1.64 21.00
CA SER A 119 -8.95 -0.61 21.72
C SER A 119 -9.48 0.79 21.44
N ASP A 120 -9.34 1.68 22.42
CA ASP A 120 -9.52 3.13 22.24
C ASP A 120 -8.30 3.75 21.52
N ASP A 121 -7.10 3.20 21.75
CA ASP A 121 -5.86 3.56 21.06
C ASP A 121 -5.65 2.64 19.86
N VAL A 122 -6.22 3.02 18.72
CA VAL A 122 -6.09 2.26 17.47
C VAL A 122 -4.83 2.64 16.69
N PRO A 123 -4.23 1.71 15.94
CA PRO A 123 -3.08 2.03 15.11
C PRO A 123 -3.42 3.07 14.02
N ALA A 124 -2.50 3.98 13.72
CA ALA A 124 -2.63 4.86 12.56
C ALA A 124 -2.59 4.07 11.24
N TYR A 125 -1.83 2.97 11.24
CA TYR A 125 -1.70 2.10 10.06
C TYR A 125 -1.71 0.62 10.45
N VAL A 126 -2.40 -0.20 9.66
CA VAL A 126 -2.18 -1.66 9.60
C VAL A 126 -1.66 -2.00 8.21
N LEU A 127 -0.50 -2.63 8.16
CA LEU A 127 0.31 -2.80 6.96
C LEU A 127 0.48 -4.29 6.66
N PHE A 128 -0.10 -4.76 5.55
CA PHE A 128 -0.05 -6.16 5.16
C PHE A 128 0.95 -6.39 4.02
N MET A 129 1.87 -7.33 4.24
CA MET A 129 2.84 -7.78 3.23
C MET A 129 3.00 -9.30 3.27
N ASN A 130 3.66 -9.85 2.23
CA ASN A 130 3.92 -11.28 2.09
C ASN A 130 2.65 -12.10 2.38
N GLY A 131 2.73 -13.18 3.16
CA GLY A 131 1.58 -14.02 3.53
C GLY A 131 0.47 -13.26 4.28
N GLY A 132 0.79 -12.16 4.97
CA GLY A 132 -0.18 -11.33 5.66
C GLY A 132 -1.30 -10.78 4.77
N VAL A 133 -1.04 -10.58 3.45
CA VAL A 133 -2.07 -10.08 2.52
C VAL A 133 -3.27 -11.03 2.37
N LYS A 134 -3.11 -12.29 2.73
CA LYS A 134 -4.20 -13.27 2.70
C LYS A 134 -5.27 -13.01 3.77
N LEU A 135 -4.95 -12.27 4.83
CA LEU A 135 -5.91 -11.91 5.87
C LEU A 135 -6.99 -10.95 5.34
N PRO A 136 -6.65 -9.77 4.75
CA PRO A 136 -7.65 -8.86 4.20
C PRO A 136 -8.27 -9.33 2.86
N ALA A 137 -7.68 -10.33 2.20
CA ALA A 137 -8.19 -10.91 0.95
C ALA A 137 -8.79 -12.33 1.14
N GLY A 138 -8.80 -12.84 2.38
CA GLY A 138 -9.28 -14.17 2.72
C GLY A 138 -10.79 -14.26 2.98
N GLU A 139 -11.22 -15.41 3.48
CA GLU A 139 -12.63 -15.73 3.73
C GLU A 139 -13.03 -15.66 5.22
N GLU A 140 -12.11 -15.28 6.11
CA GLU A 140 -12.37 -15.22 7.54
C GLU A 140 -13.20 -13.99 7.94
N PRO A 141 -14.51 -14.14 8.21
CA PRO A 141 -15.40 -13.00 8.43
C PRO A 141 -14.97 -12.14 9.61
N GLN A 142 -14.53 -12.75 10.70
CA GLN A 142 -14.11 -12.05 11.91
C GLN A 142 -12.92 -11.10 11.66
N VAL A 143 -11.96 -11.53 10.84
CA VAL A 143 -10.81 -10.68 10.48
C VAL A 143 -11.29 -9.49 9.65
N ILE A 144 -12.14 -9.72 8.65
CA ILE A 144 -12.66 -8.68 7.76
C ILE A 144 -13.46 -7.64 8.55
N GLU A 145 -14.39 -8.08 9.42
CA GLU A 145 -15.20 -7.19 10.25
C GLU A 145 -14.36 -6.34 11.20
N ASN A 146 -13.35 -6.92 11.84
CA ASN A 146 -12.47 -6.19 12.76
C ASN A 146 -11.57 -5.18 12.01
N LEU A 147 -11.13 -5.51 10.80
CA LEU A 147 -10.39 -4.55 9.96
C LEU A 147 -11.29 -3.40 9.50
N HIS A 148 -12.57 -3.65 9.19
CA HIS A 148 -13.53 -2.57 8.91
C HIS A 148 -13.73 -1.67 10.13
N THR A 149 -13.90 -2.26 11.33
CA THR A 149 -14.01 -1.50 12.59
C THR A 149 -12.79 -0.60 12.81
N LEU A 150 -11.58 -1.09 12.52
CA LEU A 150 -10.37 -0.28 12.60
C LEU A 150 -10.39 0.89 11.61
N ILE A 151 -10.84 0.65 10.37
CA ILE A 151 -10.97 1.70 9.35
C ILE A 151 -11.99 2.77 9.80
N GLU A 152 -13.12 2.36 10.34
CA GLU A 152 -14.15 3.27 10.88
C GLU A 152 -13.61 4.13 12.03
N LYS A 153 -12.68 3.61 12.82
CA LYS A 153 -11.96 4.34 13.88
C LYS A 153 -10.80 5.19 13.36
N GLY A 154 -10.56 5.22 12.06
CA GLY A 154 -9.55 6.08 11.42
C GLY A 154 -8.22 5.41 11.06
N THR A 155 -8.07 4.11 11.31
CA THR A 155 -6.89 3.33 10.90
C THR A 155 -6.81 3.24 9.37
N LYS A 156 -5.62 3.44 8.80
CA LYS A 156 -5.36 3.19 7.38
C LYS A 156 -4.85 1.77 7.19
N VAL A 157 -5.58 0.96 6.45
CA VAL A 157 -5.21 -0.42 6.12
C VAL A 157 -4.59 -0.46 4.73
N LEU A 158 -3.28 -0.73 4.64
CA LEU A 158 -2.52 -0.81 3.38
C LEU A 158 -2.11 -2.26 3.10
N VAL A 159 -2.37 -2.73 1.89
CA VAL A 159 -2.13 -4.11 1.48
C VAL A 159 -1.21 -4.13 0.25
N CYS A 160 -0.10 -4.84 0.32
CA CYS A 160 0.91 -4.87 -0.74
C CYS A 160 0.37 -5.51 -2.03
N GLY A 161 0.23 -4.70 -3.09
CA GLY A 161 -0.25 -5.15 -4.39
C GLY A 161 0.64 -6.21 -5.05
N THR A 162 1.97 -6.06 -4.93
CA THR A 162 2.92 -7.09 -5.43
C THR A 162 2.68 -8.45 -4.77
N CYS A 163 2.40 -8.46 -3.45
CA CYS A 163 2.12 -9.70 -2.73
C CYS A 163 0.76 -10.29 -3.13
N LEU A 164 -0.28 -9.45 -3.25
CA LEU A 164 -1.59 -9.89 -3.75
C LEU A 164 -1.48 -10.52 -5.14
N ASN A 165 -0.73 -9.89 -6.05
CA ASN A 165 -0.49 -10.43 -7.38
C ASN A 165 0.24 -11.78 -7.34
N TYR A 166 1.27 -11.91 -6.51
CA TYR A 166 2.02 -13.16 -6.35
C TYR A 166 1.11 -14.31 -5.90
N PHE A 167 0.21 -14.05 -4.96
CA PHE A 167 -0.75 -15.06 -4.45
C PHE A 167 -2.03 -15.15 -5.30
N GLN A 168 -2.14 -14.42 -6.42
CA GLN A 168 -3.31 -14.39 -7.30
C GLN A 168 -4.60 -13.99 -6.56
N MET A 169 -4.49 -13.00 -5.66
CA MET A 169 -5.56 -12.52 -4.79
C MET A 169 -5.92 -11.04 -5.00
N SER A 170 -5.45 -10.41 -6.08
CA SER A 170 -5.70 -8.98 -6.33
C SER A 170 -7.18 -8.64 -6.43
N ASP A 171 -7.96 -9.50 -7.09
CA ASP A 171 -9.40 -9.33 -7.27
C ASP A 171 -10.22 -9.78 -6.05
N ARG A 172 -9.56 -10.33 -5.04
CA ARG A 172 -10.17 -10.87 -3.83
C ARG A 172 -10.01 -9.97 -2.61
N LEU A 173 -9.35 -8.83 -2.73
CA LEU A 173 -9.18 -7.88 -1.63
C LEU A 173 -10.55 -7.37 -1.16
N LYS A 174 -10.92 -7.66 0.09
CA LYS A 174 -12.22 -7.33 0.69
C LYS A 174 -12.15 -6.08 1.55
N VAL A 175 -11.00 -5.79 2.16
CA VAL A 175 -10.83 -4.69 3.09
C VAL A 175 -9.45 -4.07 2.96
N GLY A 176 -9.38 -2.74 3.12
CA GLY A 176 -8.16 -1.97 2.97
C GLY A 176 -7.91 -1.50 1.54
N VAL A 177 -6.77 -0.86 1.34
CA VAL A 177 -6.37 -0.27 0.07
C VAL A 177 -5.14 -0.98 -0.45
N MET A 178 -5.19 -1.44 -1.70
CA MET A 178 -4.01 -2.00 -2.36
C MET A 178 -2.93 -0.92 -2.47
N SER A 179 -1.74 -1.21 -2.04
CA SER A 179 -0.62 -0.28 -1.92
C SER A 179 0.67 -0.89 -2.45
N ASN A 180 1.77 -0.18 -2.30
CA ASN A 180 3.08 -0.58 -2.78
C ASN A 180 4.13 -0.48 -1.65
N MET A 181 5.33 -1.02 -1.89
CA MET A 181 6.43 -1.01 -0.93
C MET A 181 6.81 0.40 -0.47
N TYR A 182 6.79 1.38 -1.38
CA TYR A 182 7.16 2.75 -1.04
C TYR A 182 6.19 3.37 -0.03
N ASP A 183 4.88 3.25 -0.26
CA ASP A 183 3.86 3.81 0.63
C ASP A 183 3.84 3.10 1.99
N ILE A 184 4.01 1.77 1.99
CA ILE A 184 4.08 0.97 3.21
C ILE A 184 5.29 1.36 4.05
N LEU A 185 6.49 1.45 3.46
CA LEU A 185 7.67 1.90 4.18
C LEU A 185 7.56 3.36 4.63
N SER A 186 6.99 4.24 3.81
CA SER A 186 6.74 5.63 4.20
C SER A 186 5.78 5.73 5.39
N ALA A 187 4.77 4.85 5.48
CA ALA A 187 3.88 4.78 6.64
C ALA A 187 4.63 4.30 7.90
N MET A 188 5.49 3.29 7.78
CA MET A 188 6.35 2.82 8.89
C MET A 188 7.30 3.92 9.38
N GLN A 189 7.93 4.66 8.46
CA GLN A 189 8.88 5.72 8.81
C GLN A 189 8.22 6.92 9.51
N ARG A 190 6.95 7.19 9.21
CA ARG A 190 6.18 8.28 9.84
C ARG A 190 5.56 7.89 11.17
N ALA A 191 5.34 6.62 11.42
CA ALA A 191 4.79 6.13 12.67
C ALA A 191 5.81 6.31 13.80
N ASP A 192 5.35 6.68 14.99
CA ASP A 192 6.20 6.83 16.19
C ASP A 192 6.75 5.47 16.66
N LYS A 193 6.02 4.42 16.39
CA LYS A 193 6.36 3.03 16.71
C LYS A 193 5.77 2.07 15.68
N VAL A 194 6.50 0.99 15.37
CA VAL A 194 6.00 -0.11 14.55
C VAL A 194 5.98 -1.39 15.38
N ILE A 195 4.81 -2.02 15.47
CA ILE A 195 4.61 -3.33 16.09
C ILE A 195 4.58 -4.35 14.95
N SER A 196 5.43 -5.37 14.99
CA SER A 196 5.43 -6.47 14.02
C SER A 196 4.83 -7.74 14.64
N LEU A 197 3.86 -8.33 13.95
CA LEU A 197 3.18 -9.58 14.29
C LEU A 197 3.58 -10.70 13.32
#